data_240f818231f8596ac43712d61b2367ff
#
_entry.id   240f818231f8596ac43712d61b2367ff
#
_cell.length_a   1.000
_cell.length_b   1.000
_cell.length_c   1.000
_cell.angle_alpha   90.00
_cell.angle_beta   90.00
_cell.angle_gamma   90.00
#
_symmetry.space_group_name_H-M   'P 1'
#
loop_
_entity.id
_entity.type
_entity.pdbx_description
1 polymer ?
#
loop_
_entity_poly.entity_id
_entity_poly.type
_entity_poly.pdbx_seq_one_letter_code
_entity_poly.pdbx_strand_id
1 'polypeptide(L)'
;MKKIFTLSLISVLMAASVQAQDMHFSQYLTSPLNLNPALTGVMNEDIRIGCNYRNQWKSVSAEPYRTISASVDGTLPPKRKTNDFFGLGLVFNSDKAGASQLNINQANLSLSYNKMLIPSSGGMLSIGFQAGAGQRSMTYDALTWDRQYNGVRYDPTLSSGESPIGSSLTYLDVSFGLNWSQRFGKNFRLSTGASLWHINKPSISLSKVADDPLYMKIGFNAVGQYTLPTRPGTSILPSVVFFQQGTQRLLNVGAAWRYRLVEQSKYTGWVQETAIVAGLYYRLQDATFINVRIDYMDFSLGVNYDFNISTLQIASSSRGGMELCLMYKKALLQKQKYNPKNGLKFVQY
;
A
#
# COMPACT_ATOMS: atom_id res chain seq x y z
N MET A 1 -50.23 4.25 3.67
CA MET A 1 -49.65 3.89 2.37
C MET A 1 -48.54 4.83 1.91
N LYS A 2 -48.67 6.15 1.91
CA LYS A 2 -47.59 7.08 1.47
C LYS A 2 -46.26 6.94 2.25
N LYS A 3 -46.30 6.73 3.57
CA LYS A 3 -45.09 6.56 4.40
C LYS A 3 -44.33 5.25 4.14
N ILE A 4 -45.04 4.18 3.78
CA ILE A 4 -44.42 2.87 3.45
C ILE A 4 -43.74 2.97 2.08
N PHE A 5 -44.33 3.67 1.14
CA PHE A 5 -43.77 3.91 -0.18
C PHE A 5 -42.49 4.77 -0.13
N THR A 6 -42.45 5.75 0.77
CA THR A 6 -41.27 6.60 0.97
C THR A 6 -40.14 5.84 1.64
N LEU A 7 -40.45 4.93 2.59
CA LEU A 7 -39.43 4.08 3.23
C LEU A 7 -38.84 3.05 2.25
N SER A 8 -39.68 2.45 1.38
CA SER A 8 -39.23 1.55 0.33
C SER A 8 -38.37 2.24 -0.74
N LEU A 9 -38.70 3.49 -1.07
CA LEU A 9 -37.92 4.28 -2.03
C LEU A 9 -36.56 4.69 -1.45
N ILE A 10 -36.46 4.96 -0.15
CA ILE A 10 -35.21 5.26 0.57
C ILE A 10 -34.35 4.01 0.68
N SER A 11 -34.92 2.81 0.92
CA SER A 11 -34.18 1.57 0.96
C SER A 11 -33.63 1.15 -0.42
N VAL A 12 -34.30 1.44 -1.50
CA VAL A 12 -33.82 1.21 -2.87
C VAL A 12 -32.71 2.18 -3.26
N LEU A 13 -32.74 3.42 -2.75
CA LEU A 13 -31.65 4.39 -2.94
C LEU A 13 -30.40 4.10 -2.10
N MET A 14 -30.53 3.31 -1.02
CA MET A 14 -29.40 2.85 -0.22
C MET A 14 -28.74 1.57 -0.74
N ALA A 15 -29.27 0.95 -1.78
CA ALA A 15 -28.57 -0.08 -2.56
C ALA A 15 -27.51 0.53 -3.49
N ALA A 16 -26.90 1.66 -3.09
CA ALA A 16 -25.71 2.18 -3.73
C ALA A 16 -24.61 1.11 -3.59
N SER A 17 -24.21 0.58 -4.72
CA SER A 17 -23.15 -0.38 -4.94
C SER A 17 -22.06 -0.31 -3.87
N VAL A 18 -22.03 -1.29 -2.97
CA VAL A 18 -20.92 -1.52 -2.04
C VAL A 18 -19.76 -2.02 -2.90
N GLN A 19 -19.00 -1.09 -3.41
CA GLN A 19 -17.81 -1.41 -4.18
C GLN A 19 -16.66 -1.61 -3.21
N ALA A 20 -16.07 -2.81 -3.24
CA ALA A 20 -14.91 -3.11 -2.43
C ALA A 20 -13.72 -2.25 -2.87
N GLN A 21 -13.10 -1.57 -1.92
CA GLN A 21 -11.81 -0.92 -2.13
C GLN A 21 -10.71 -1.97 -2.26
N ASP A 22 -9.71 -1.67 -3.08
CA ASP A 22 -8.44 -2.37 -3.01
C ASP A 22 -7.80 -2.22 -1.64
N MET A 23 -6.99 -3.21 -1.31
CA MET A 23 -6.16 -3.15 -0.12
C MET A 23 -5.30 -1.88 -0.11
N HIS A 24 -5.14 -1.31 1.05
CA HIS A 24 -4.24 -0.19 1.29
C HIS A 24 -3.57 -0.35 2.65
N PHE A 25 -2.38 0.24 2.78
CA PHE A 25 -1.64 0.26 4.04
C PHE A 25 -1.60 1.69 4.60
N SER A 26 -1.72 1.81 5.94
CA SER A 26 -1.47 3.07 6.63
C SER A 26 0.03 3.39 6.58
N GLN A 27 0.88 2.35 6.65
CA GLN A 27 2.33 2.45 6.45
C GLN A 27 2.72 2.40 4.96
N TYR A 28 2.09 3.23 4.11
CA TYR A 28 2.30 3.23 2.65
C TYR A 28 3.76 3.46 2.23
N LEU A 29 4.55 4.15 3.06
CA LEU A 29 5.97 4.40 2.77
C LEU A 29 6.83 3.12 2.86
N THR A 30 6.35 2.10 3.58
CA THR A 30 7.06 0.81 3.70
C THR A 30 6.60 -0.21 2.66
N SER A 31 5.65 0.15 1.81
CA SER A 31 5.12 -0.69 0.73
C SER A 31 5.13 0.05 -0.62
N PRO A 32 6.29 0.48 -1.12
CA PRO A 32 6.39 1.37 -2.27
C PRO A 32 5.86 0.77 -3.57
N LEU A 33 5.94 -0.55 -3.79
CA LEU A 33 5.41 -1.20 -4.98
C LEU A 33 3.88 -1.21 -5.01
N ASN A 34 3.21 -1.12 -3.85
CA ASN A 34 1.76 -0.95 -3.74
C ASN A 34 1.35 0.53 -3.75
N LEU A 35 2.30 1.45 -3.58
CA LEU A 35 2.05 2.89 -3.65
C LEU A 35 2.12 3.40 -5.09
N ASN A 36 3.19 3.04 -5.82
CA ASN A 36 3.39 3.48 -7.19
C ASN A 36 4.42 2.54 -7.90
N PRO A 37 4.07 1.94 -9.06
CA PRO A 37 5.01 1.10 -9.82
C PRO A 37 6.33 1.76 -10.18
N ALA A 38 6.34 3.09 -10.36
CA ALA A 38 7.55 3.86 -10.66
C ALA A 38 8.55 3.94 -9.50
N LEU A 39 8.18 3.50 -8.29
CA LEU A 39 9.08 3.44 -7.13
C LEU A 39 9.90 2.15 -7.05
N THR A 40 9.73 1.24 -8.02
CA THR A 40 10.51 0.00 -8.10
C THR A 40 11.99 0.32 -8.28
N GLY A 41 12.84 -0.20 -7.38
CA GLY A 41 14.28 0.08 -7.38
C GLY A 41 14.66 1.51 -6.98
N VAL A 42 13.71 2.39 -6.66
CA VAL A 42 13.99 3.76 -6.20
C VAL A 42 14.30 3.72 -4.71
N MET A 43 15.57 3.52 -4.38
CA MET A 43 16.10 3.45 -3.02
C MET A 43 17.58 3.82 -3.01
N ASN A 44 18.13 4.06 -1.82
CA ASN A 44 19.56 4.36 -1.67
C ASN A 44 20.44 3.10 -1.74
N GLU A 45 19.89 1.98 -1.38
CA GLU A 45 20.48 0.64 -1.41
C GLU A 45 20.24 -0.04 -2.78
N ASP A 46 20.70 -1.27 -2.96
CA ASP A 46 20.59 -2.01 -4.22
C ASP A 46 19.45 -3.01 -4.23
N ILE A 47 19.12 -3.59 -3.06
CA ILE A 47 18.00 -4.52 -2.86
C ILE A 47 17.17 -4.07 -1.68
N ARG A 48 15.85 -4.23 -1.80
CA ARG A 48 14.88 -4.05 -0.74
C ARG A 48 13.95 -5.27 -0.70
N ILE A 49 13.75 -5.82 0.51
CA ILE A 49 12.75 -6.85 0.80
C ILE A 49 11.81 -6.25 1.83
N GLY A 50 10.52 -6.32 1.61
CA GLY A 50 9.50 -5.77 2.50
C GLY A 50 8.42 -6.79 2.82
N CYS A 51 7.94 -6.77 4.05
CA CYS A 51 6.77 -7.51 4.50
C CYS A 51 5.89 -6.59 5.34
N ASN A 52 4.61 -6.51 5.00
CA ASN A 52 3.62 -5.74 5.72
C ASN A 52 2.46 -6.66 6.11
N TYR A 53 2.03 -6.57 7.36
CA TYR A 53 0.87 -7.24 7.90
C TYR A 53 -0.09 -6.21 8.46
N ARG A 54 -1.36 -6.25 8.07
CA ARG A 54 -2.43 -5.42 8.59
C ARG A 54 -3.57 -6.28 9.11
N ASN A 55 -4.08 -5.91 10.29
CA ASN A 55 -5.27 -6.48 10.87
C ASN A 55 -6.23 -5.34 11.22
N GLN A 56 -7.41 -5.33 10.60
CA GLN A 56 -8.39 -4.25 10.74
C GLN A 56 -9.72 -4.78 11.24
N TRP A 57 -10.38 -3.99 12.10
CA TRP A 57 -11.72 -4.24 12.64
C TRP A 57 -11.86 -5.52 13.50
N LYS A 58 -10.78 -5.95 14.13
CA LYS A 58 -10.80 -7.07 15.08
C LYS A 58 -11.75 -6.80 16.27
N SER A 59 -12.04 -5.53 16.58
CA SER A 59 -12.94 -5.15 17.68
C SER A 59 -14.42 -5.21 17.32
N VAL A 60 -14.77 -5.29 16.04
CA VAL A 60 -16.14 -5.20 15.52
C VAL A 60 -16.58 -6.48 14.82
N SER A 61 -15.65 -7.27 14.31
CA SER A 61 -15.93 -8.48 13.54
C SER A 61 -15.22 -9.69 14.14
N ALA A 62 -15.95 -10.82 14.24
CA ALA A 62 -15.36 -12.10 14.60
C ALA A 62 -14.30 -12.55 13.57
N GLU A 63 -14.51 -12.19 12.29
CA GLU A 63 -13.60 -12.44 11.18
C GLU A 63 -13.02 -11.11 10.68
N PRO A 64 -11.91 -10.64 11.27
CA PRO A 64 -11.30 -9.37 10.92
C PRO A 64 -10.68 -9.39 9.51
N TYR A 65 -10.53 -8.21 8.93
CA TYR A 65 -9.80 -8.05 7.67
C TYR A 65 -8.30 -8.22 7.93
N ARG A 66 -7.67 -9.11 7.18
CA ARG A 66 -6.24 -9.42 7.28
C ARG A 66 -5.58 -9.25 5.92
N THR A 67 -4.66 -8.32 5.85
CA THR A 67 -3.89 -8.06 4.64
C THR A 67 -2.42 -8.38 4.88
N ILE A 68 -1.82 -9.12 3.97
CA ILE A 68 -0.39 -9.43 3.96
C ILE A 68 0.17 -8.95 2.62
N SER A 69 1.29 -8.27 2.67
CA SER A 69 2.06 -7.93 1.47
C SER A 69 3.52 -8.33 1.67
N ALA A 70 4.08 -9.02 0.71
CA ALA A 70 5.50 -9.33 0.64
C ALA A 70 6.06 -8.81 -0.69
N SER A 71 7.19 -8.14 -0.65
CA SER A 71 7.81 -7.57 -1.86
C SER A 71 9.31 -7.73 -1.83
N VAL A 72 9.88 -7.86 -3.01
CA VAL A 72 11.32 -7.77 -3.24
C VAL A 72 11.53 -6.92 -4.47
N ASP A 73 12.43 -5.94 -4.38
CA ASP A 73 12.82 -5.15 -5.53
C ASP A 73 14.29 -4.74 -5.45
N GLY A 74 14.83 -4.45 -6.60
CA GLY A 74 16.25 -4.09 -6.71
C GLY A 74 16.53 -3.25 -7.94
N THR A 75 17.74 -2.70 -7.97
CA THR A 75 18.26 -1.96 -9.11
C THR A 75 19.15 -2.84 -9.97
N LEU A 76 18.92 -2.80 -11.27
CA LEU A 76 19.83 -3.37 -12.26
C LEU A 76 20.78 -2.26 -12.72
N PRO A 77 22.09 -2.40 -12.48
CA PRO A 77 23.06 -1.38 -12.87
C PRO A 77 23.09 -1.25 -14.39
N PRO A 78 23.22 -0.03 -14.92
CA PRO A 78 23.33 0.17 -16.35
C PRO A 78 24.65 -0.41 -16.87
N LYS A 79 24.62 -0.96 -18.09
CA LYS A 79 25.85 -1.42 -18.79
C LYS A 79 26.78 -0.29 -19.22
N ARG A 80 26.29 0.96 -19.21
CA ARG A 80 27.05 2.18 -19.59
C ARG A 80 27.27 3.08 -18.38
N LYS A 81 28.25 3.98 -18.46
CA LYS A 81 28.53 4.99 -17.44
C LYS A 81 27.46 6.11 -17.43
N THR A 82 26.20 5.72 -17.35
CA THR A 82 25.06 6.66 -17.21
C THR A 82 24.56 6.60 -15.78
N ASN A 83 23.90 7.67 -15.32
CA ASN A 83 23.25 7.69 -14.02
C ASN A 83 21.83 7.10 -14.08
N ASP A 84 21.42 6.60 -15.27
CA ASP A 84 20.14 5.93 -15.45
C ASP A 84 20.22 4.51 -14.97
N PHE A 85 19.13 3.95 -14.48
CA PHE A 85 19.07 2.55 -14.04
C PHE A 85 17.67 1.96 -14.24
N PHE A 86 17.60 0.64 -14.28
CA PHE A 86 16.34 -0.10 -14.28
C PHE A 86 16.05 -0.62 -12.87
N GLY A 87 14.79 -0.64 -12.49
CA GLY A 87 14.28 -1.34 -11.31
C GLY A 87 13.53 -2.59 -11.73
N LEU A 88 13.71 -3.67 -10.98
CA LEU A 88 12.96 -4.92 -11.10
C LEU A 88 12.42 -5.28 -9.73
N GLY A 89 11.16 -5.72 -9.66
CA GLY A 89 10.53 -6.10 -8.41
C GLY A 89 9.42 -7.12 -8.60
N LEU A 90 9.14 -7.81 -7.50
CA LEU A 90 7.99 -8.70 -7.35
C LEU A 90 7.23 -8.26 -6.11
N VAL A 91 5.91 -8.26 -6.17
CA VAL A 91 5.05 -8.05 -5.02
C VAL A 91 3.96 -9.10 -5.00
N PHE A 92 3.77 -9.70 -3.83
CA PHE A 92 2.67 -10.60 -3.53
C PHE A 92 1.80 -9.96 -2.46
N ASN A 93 0.50 -9.97 -2.69
CA ASN A 93 -0.50 -9.45 -1.78
C ASN A 93 -1.56 -10.52 -1.53
N SER A 94 -2.00 -10.63 -0.28
CA SER A 94 -3.11 -11.48 0.13
C SER A 94 -4.01 -10.69 1.06
N ASP A 95 -5.26 -10.52 0.67
CA ASP A 95 -6.28 -9.83 1.44
C ASP A 95 -7.44 -10.76 1.73
N LYS A 96 -7.79 -10.94 3.01
CA LYS A 96 -8.83 -11.83 3.48
C LYS A 96 -9.83 -11.07 4.32
N ALA A 97 -11.11 -11.20 3.99
CA ALA A 97 -12.17 -10.42 4.60
C ALA A 97 -13.44 -11.23 4.89
N GLY A 98 -14.01 -10.99 6.07
CA GLY A 98 -15.36 -11.40 6.45
C GLY A 98 -15.60 -12.90 6.60
N ALA A 99 -16.85 -13.27 6.98
CA ALA A 99 -17.27 -14.63 7.25
C ALA A 99 -17.21 -15.55 6.01
N SER A 100 -17.45 -14.99 4.81
CA SER A 100 -17.29 -15.70 3.53
C SER A 100 -15.82 -15.98 3.19
N GLN A 101 -14.89 -15.51 4.03
CA GLN A 101 -13.45 -15.61 3.79
C GLN A 101 -13.08 -15.17 2.36
N LEU A 102 -13.73 -14.08 1.89
CA LEU A 102 -13.37 -13.49 0.61
C LEU A 102 -11.87 -13.23 0.60
N ASN A 103 -11.17 -13.92 -0.28
CA ASN A 103 -9.71 -13.88 -0.37
C ASN A 103 -9.31 -13.36 -1.76
N ILE A 104 -8.45 -12.35 -1.78
CA ILE A 104 -7.87 -11.78 -2.99
C ILE A 104 -6.36 -11.96 -2.89
N ASN A 105 -5.80 -12.83 -3.70
CA ASN A 105 -4.36 -13.02 -3.84
C ASN A 105 -3.90 -12.39 -5.13
N GLN A 106 -2.82 -11.60 -5.08
CA GLN A 106 -2.24 -10.94 -6.26
C GLN A 106 -0.73 -11.14 -6.26
N ALA A 107 -0.19 -11.50 -7.42
CA ALA A 107 1.25 -11.58 -7.65
C ALA A 107 1.59 -10.75 -8.89
N ASN A 108 2.42 -9.72 -8.70
CA ASN A 108 2.75 -8.76 -9.74
C ASN A 108 4.26 -8.64 -9.93
N LEU A 109 4.69 -8.63 -11.19
CA LEU A 109 6.03 -8.25 -11.62
C LEU A 109 6.05 -6.75 -11.90
N SER A 110 7.02 -6.05 -11.37
CA SER A 110 7.18 -4.60 -11.53
C SER A 110 8.51 -4.27 -12.19
N LEU A 111 8.46 -3.40 -13.19
CA LEU A 111 9.62 -2.90 -13.93
C LEU A 111 9.60 -1.38 -13.90
N SER A 112 10.75 -0.76 -13.69
CA SER A 112 10.90 0.69 -13.82
C SER A 112 12.13 1.08 -14.62
N TYR A 113 12.02 2.22 -15.30
CA TYR A 113 13.16 2.93 -15.88
C TYR A 113 13.31 4.28 -15.21
N ASN A 114 14.49 4.53 -14.68
CA ASN A 114 14.82 5.68 -13.87
C ASN A 114 15.86 6.52 -14.61
N LYS A 115 15.43 7.67 -15.13
CA LYS A 115 16.26 8.56 -15.93
C LYS A 115 16.69 9.77 -15.12
N MET A 116 18.00 9.99 -15.05
CA MET A 116 18.56 11.18 -14.45
C MET A 116 18.44 12.36 -15.42
N LEU A 117 17.59 13.34 -15.08
CA LEU A 117 17.39 14.55 -15.87
C LEU A 117 18.32 15.68 -15.43
N ILE A 118 18.53 15.84 -14.14
CA ILE A 118 19.32 16.94 -13.56
C ILE A 118 20.34 16.35 -12.57
N PRO A 119 21.51 15.91 -13.03
CA PRO A 119 22.51 15.25 -12.17
C PRO A 119 22.98 16.11 -10.99
N SER A 120 23.08 17.43 -11.16
CA SER A 120 23.55 18.36 -10.13
C SER A 120 22.65 18.44 -8.90
N SER A 121 21.33 18.30 -9.08
CA SER A 121 20.33 18.31 -8.02
C SER A 121 19.70 16.93 -7.73
N GLY A 122 20.16 15.87 -8.43
CA GLY A 122 19.56 14.55 -8.33
C GLY A 122 18.13 14.49 -8.88
N GLY A 123 17.81 15.38 -9.85
CA GLY A 123 16.50 15.38 -10.52
C GLY A 123 16.34 14.13 -11.39
N MET A 124 15.39 13.29 -11.05
CA MET A 124 15.14 11.98 -11.68
C MET A 124 13.67 11.82 -12.02
N LEU A 125 13.41 11.34 -13.22
CA LEU A 125 12.09 10.88 -13.67
C LEU A 125 12.10 9.35 -13.73
N SER A 126 11.13 8.75 -13.06
CA SER A 126 10.93 7.30 -13.05
C SER A 126 9.61 6.96 -13.75
N ILE A 127 9.65 5.98 -14.62
CA ILE A 127 8.48 5.41 -15.28
C ILE A 127 8.40 3.95 -14.86
N GLY A 128 7.25 3.50 -14.37
CA GLY A 128 7.04 2.14 -13.88
C GLY A 128 5.88 1.46 -14.56
N PHE A 129 6.02 0.17 -14.76
CA PHE A 129 5.00 -0.72 -15.27
C PHE A 129 4.91 -1.93 -14.35
N GLN A 130 3.69 -2.37 -14.05
CA GLN A 130 3.45 -3.55 -13.24
C GLN A 130 2.39 -4.41 -13.91
N ALA A 131 2.63 -5.71 -14.01
CA ALA A 131 1.70 -6.67 -14.54
C ALA A 131 1.74 -7.96 -13.72
N GLY A 132 0.59 -8.61 -13.59
CA GLY A 132 0.51 -9.85 -12.84
C GLY A 132 -0.86 -10.50 -12.91
N ALA A 133 -1.07 -11.47 -12.03
CA ALA A 133 -2.31 -12.20 -11.90
C ALA A 133 -2.91 -12.03 -10.50
N GLY A 134 -4.23 -11.86 -10.45
CA GLY A 134 -5.02 -11.88 -9.26
C GLY A 134 -5.95 -13.09 -9.25
N GLN A 135 -6.16 -13.66 -8.05
CA GLN A 135 -7.16 -14.68 -7.81
C GLN A 135 -8.11 -14.19 -6.73
N ARG A 136 -9.39 -14.17 -7.04
CA ARG A 136 -10.46 -13.90 -6.09
C ARG A 136 -11.16 -15.21 -5.77
N SER A 137 -11.31 -15.53 -4.49
CA SER A 137 -12.00 -16.75 -4.04
C SER A 137 -12.88 -16.46 -2.84
N MET A 138 -13.91 -17.26 -2.66
CA MET A 138 -14.86 -17.17 -1.54
C MET A 138 -15.29 -18.57 -1.11
N THR A 139 -15.52 -18.75 0.20
CA THR A 139 -16.01 -19.98 0.77
C THR A 139 -17.44 -19.78 1.26
N TYR A 140 -18.33 -20.70 0.90
CA TYR A 140 -19.75 -20.62 1.23
C TYR A 140 -20.12 -21.39 2.50
N ASP A 141 -19.26 -22.31 2.95
CA ASP A 141 -19.57 -23.27 4.03
C ASP A 141 -19.85 -22.61 5.39
N ALA A 142 -19.30 -21.40 5.60
CA ALA A 142 -19.52 -20.64 6.83
C ALA A 142 -20.70 -19.66 6.76
N LEU A 143 -21.38 -19.57 5.61
CA LEU A 143 -22.49 -18.66 5.43
C LEU A 143 -23.80 -19.30 5.86
N THR A 144 -24.68 -18.50 6.44
CA THR A 144 -26.04 -18.89 6.82
C THR A 144 -27.02 -18.05 6.02
N TRP A 145 -28.12 -18.68 5.60
CA TRP A 145 -29.10 -18.07 4.70
C TRP A 145 -30.49 -18.06 5.34
N ASP A 146 -31.28 -17.03 5.05
CA ASP A 146 -32.61 -16.88 5.62
C ASP A 146 -33.51 -18.09 5.36
N ARG A 147 -33.38 -18.74 4.19
CA ARG A 147 -34.14 -19.96 3.85
C ARG A 147 -33.77 -21.18 4.68
N GLN A 148 -32.64 -21.13 5.37
CA GLN A 148 -32.21 -22.21 6.29
C GLN A 148 -32.75 -21.99 7.71
N TYR A 149 -33.67 -21.07 7.90
CA TYR A 149 -34.42 -20.91 9.15
C TYR A 149 -35.74 -21.68 9.06
N ASN A 150 -35.89 -22.71 9.89
CA ASN A 150 -37.08 -23.60 9.88
C ASN A 150 -38.28 -23.08 10.70
N GLY A 151 -38.27 -21.80 11.10
CA GLY A 151 -39.30 -21.19 11.94
C GLY A 151 -38.97 -21.20 13.44
N VAL A 152 -37.99 -22.02 13.87
CA VAL A 152 -37.53 -22.13 15.27
C VAL A 152 -36.04 -21.92 15.41
N ARG A 153 -35.26 -22.48 14.51
CA ARG A 153 -33.78 -22.37 14.52
C ARG A 153 -33.19 -22.50 13.12
N TYR A 154 -31.92 -22.19 13.03
CA TYR A 154 -31.10 -22.47 11.84
C TYR A 154 -30.97 -23.97 11.63
N ASP A 155 -31.22 -24.43 10.41
CA ASP A 155 -31.12 -25.81 9.98
C ASP A 155 -30.26 -25.92 8.71
N PRO A 156 -29.00 -26.38 8.80
CA PRO A 156 -28.10 -26.46 7.66
C PRO A 156 -28.53 -27.51 6.61
N THR A 157 -29.47 -28.37 6.91
CA THR A 157 -29.99 -29.38 5.96
C THR A 157 -30.99 -28.78 4.96
N LEU A 158 -31.55 -27.62 5.27
CA LEU A 158 -32.43 -26.91 4.34
C LEU A 158 -31.61 -26.26 3.21
N SER A 159 -32.20 -26.28 2.00
CA SER A 159 -31.58 -25.62 0.86
C SER A 159 -31.42 -24.13 1.13
N SER A 160 -30.23 -23.59 0.85
CA SER A 160 -29.98 -22.15 0.92
C SER A 160 -30.83 -21.34 -0.07
N GLY A 161 -31.28 -21.98 -1.15
CA GLY A 161 -32.00 -21.32 -2.25
C GLY A 161 -31.08 -20.46 -3.13
N GLU A 162 -29.80 -20.42 -2.84
CA GLU A 162 -28.81 -19.73 -3.64
C GLU A 162 -28.20 -20.68 -4.67
N SER A 163 -28.01 -20.18 -5.88
CA SER A 163 -27.28 -20.93 -6.91
C SER A 163 -25.79 -20.90 -6.57
N PRO A 164 -25.08 -22.03 -6.68
CA PRO A 164 -23.65 -22.04 -6.46
C PRO A 164 -22.96 -21.10 -7.47
N ILE A 165 -22.46 -19.98 -6.94
CA ILE A 165 -21.60 -19.07 -7.66
C ILE A 165 -20.21 -19.71 -7.71
N GLY A 166 -19.40 -19.42 -8.71
CA GLY A 166 -18.03 -19.93 -8.78
C GLY A 166 -17.25 -19.61 -7.50
N SER A 167 -16.51 -20.59 -6.97
CA SER A 167 -15.74 -20.41 -5.73
C SER A 167 -14.43 -19.63 -5.95
N SER A 168 -13.94 -19.53 -7.19
CA SER A 168 -12.74 -18.79 -7.51
C SER A 168 -12.70 -18.30 -8.96
N LEU A 169 -12.00 -17.19 -9.17
CA LEU A 169 -11.75 -16.57 -10.45
C LEU A 169 -10.31 -16.07 -10.49
N THR A 170 -9.62 -16.24 -11.62
CA THR A 170 -8.30 -15.66 -11.87
C THR A 170 -8.41 -14.61 -12.96
N TYR A 171 -7.72 -13.48 -12.76
CA TYR A 171 -7.68 -12.37 -13.71
C TYR A 171 -6.26 -11.83 -13.86
N LEU A 172 -6.01 -11.18 -14.99
CA LEU A 172 -4.76 -10.45 -15.23
C LEU A 172 -4.95 -8.99 -14.84
N ASP A 173 -3.93 -8.38 -14.30
CA ASP A 173 -3.93 -6.98 -13.87
C ASP A 173 -2.72 -6.24 -14.40
N VAL A 174 -2.94 -4.99 -14.82
CA VAL A 174 -1.91 -4.12 -15.38
C VAL A 174 -1.99 -2.75 -14.74
N SER A 175 -0.82 -2.22 -14.37
CA SER A 175 -0.70 -0.93 -13.70
C SER A 175 0.49 -0.14 -14.25
N PHE A 176 0.41 1.18 -14.15
CA PHE A 176 1.41 2.12 -14.64
C PHE A 176 1.69 3.19 -13.59
N GLY A 177 2.92 3.72 -13.58
CA GLY A 177 3.30 4.78 -12.67
C GLY A 177 4.31 5.74 -13.25
N LEU A 178 4.24 6.98 -12.78
CA LEU A 178 5.23 8.03 -12.98
C LEU A 178 5.66 8.55 -11.62
N ASN A 179 6.94 8.85 -11.46
CA ASN A 179 7.44 9.50 -10.26
C ASN A 179 8.59 10.46 -10.61
N TRP A 180 8.58 11.60 -9.99
CA TRP A 180 9.64 12.58 -10.10
C TRP A 180 10.24 12.83 -8.73
N SER A 181 11.57 12.77 -8.65
CA SER A 181 12.33 13.01 -7.42
C SER A 181 13.37 14.07 -7.65
N GLN A 182 13.49 15.04 -6.74
CA GLN A 182 14.49 16.09 -6.83
C GLN A 182 14.90 16.61 -5.45
N ARG A 183 16.16 17.06 -5.36
CA ARG A 183 16.66 17.81 -4.23
C ARG A 183 16.63 19.31 -4.54
N PHE A 184 16.05 20.09 -3.64
CA PHE A 184 16.02 21.54 -3.65
C PHE A 184 16.96 22.08 -2.58
N GLY A 185 18.02 22.72 -3.02
CA GLY A 185 19.08 23.19 -2.13
C GLY A 185 19.78 22.04 -1.41
N LYS A 186 20.22 22.30 -0.17
CA LYS A 186 20.99 21.32 0.63
C LYS A 186 20.11 20.42 1.51
N ASN A 187 18.94 20.90 1.90
CA ASN A 187 18.20 20.35 3.03
C ASN A 187 16.84 19.76 2.65
N PHE A 188 16.31 20.03 1.45
CA PHE A 188 14.98 19.56 1.06
C PHE A 188 15.05 18.60 -0.13
N ARG A 189 14.35 17.47 -0.03
CA ARG A 189 14.09 16.51 -1.10
C ARG A 189 12.60 16.32 -1.25
N LEU A 190 12.15 16.16 -2.48
CA LEU A 190 10.77 15.89 -2.81
C LEU A 190 10.71 14.68 -3.76
N SER A 191 9.79 13.78 -3.51
CA SER A 191 9.37 12.73 -4.43
C SER A 191 7.88 12.86 -4.62
N THR A 192 7.43 12.98 -5.85
CA THR A 192 6.01 13.08 -6.19
C THR A 192 5.71 12.20 -7.38
N GLY A 193 4.55 11.55 -7.38
CA GLY A 193 4.19 10.64 -8.44
C GLY A 193 2.70 10.48 -8.64
N ALA A 194 2.35 9.92 -9.79
CA ALA A 194 1.01 9.50 -10.15
C ALA A 194 1.03 8.05 -10.58
N SER A 195 -0.05 7.32 -10.30
CA SER A 195 -0.19 5.92 -10.66
C SER A 195 -1.59 5.60 -11.15
N LEU A 196 -1.68 4.63 -12.06
CA LEU A 196 -2.91 4.07 -12.60
C LEU A 196 -2.86 2.57 -12.39
N TRP A 197 -3.85 2.03 -11.70
CA TRP A 197 -4.00 0.63 -11.39
C TRP A 197 -5.22 0.06 -12.10
N HIS A 198 -5.20 -1.23 -12.43
CA HIS A 198 -6.30 -1.92 -13.11
C HIS A 198 -6.69 -1.26 -14.42
N ILE A 199 -5.69 -0.90 -15.24
CA ILE A 199 -5.90 -0.19 -16.51
C ILE A 199 -6.73 -1.03 -17.47
N ASN A 200 -6.57 -2.34 -17.44
CA ASN A 200 -7.29 -3.32 -18.26
C ASN A 200 -8.69 -3.64 -17.71
N LYS A 201 -9.10 -3.10 -16.54
CA LYS A 201 -10.42 -3.29 -15.92
C LYS A 201 -10.90 -4.75 -15.96
N PRO A 202 -10.13 -5.69 -15.39
CA PRO A 202 -10.48 -7.10 -15.47
C PRO A 202 -11.83 -7.36 -14.80
N SER A 203 -12.62 -8.30 -15.31
CA SER A 203 -13.83 -8.77 -14.63
C SER A 203 -13.45 -9.60 -13.42
N ILE A 204 -14.02 -9.28 -12.26
CA ILE A 204 -13.80 -9.95 -10.98
C ILE A 204 -15.06 -10.65 -10.46
N SER A 205 -16.07 -10.81 -11.34
CA SER A 205 -17.32 -11.47 -11.01
C SER A 205 -17.12 -12.96 -10.78
N LEU A 206 -17.54 -13.46 -9.62
CA LEU A 206 -17.63 -14.89 -9.34
C LEU A 206 -18.88 -15.51 -10.00
N SER A 207 -19.83 -14.68 -10.45
CA SER A 207 -21.03 -15.09 -11.17
C SER A 207 -20.77 -15.12 -12.69
N LYS A 208 -21.25 -16.17 -13.36
CA LYS A 208 -21.18 -16.25 -14.83
C LYS A 208 -22.21 -15.35 -15.51
N VAL A 209 -23.17 -14.82 -14.76
CA VAL A 209 -24.32 -14.07 -15.30
C VAL A 209 -24.11 -12.54 -15.23
N ALA A 210 -23.33 -12.07 -14.27
CA ALA A 210 -23.07 -10.66 -14.05
C ALA A 210 -21.62 -10.31 -14.38
N ASP A 211 -21.40 -9.22 -15.07
CA ASP A 211 -20.07 -8.63 -15.24
C ASP A 211 -19.81 -7.64 -14.09
N ASP A 212 -18.67 -7.79 -13.42
CA ASP A 212 -18.23 -6.92 -12.31
C ASP A 212 -16.80 -6.46 -12.61
N PRO A 213 -16.65 -5.41 -13.45
CA PRO A 213 -15.33 -4.93 -13.81
C PRO A 213 -14.65 -4.26 -12.62
N LEU A 214 -13.39 -4.63 -12.37
CA LEU A 214 -12.56 -3.96 -11.38
C LEU A 214 -12.29 -2.52 -11.83
N TYR A 215 -12.71 -1.55 -11.01
CA TYR A 215 -12.56 -0.15 -11.35
C TYR A 215 -11.09 0.27 -11.36
N MET A 216 -10.74 1.07 -12.35
CA MET A 216 -9.43 1.70 -12.40
C MET A 216 -9.22 2.56 -11.16
N LYS A 217 -8.07 2.38 -10.51
CA LYS A 217 -7.64 3.18 -9.35
C LYS A 217 -6.60 4.20 -9.80
N ILE A 218 -6.86 5.47 -9.51
CA ILE A 218 -5.95 6.59 -9.76
C ILE A 218 -5.27 6.91 -8.45
N GLY A 219 -3.95 7.00 -8.46
CA GLY A 219 -3.14 7.34 -7.31
C GLY A 219 -2.31 8.59 -7.52
N PHE A 220 -2.11 9.34 -6.45
CA PHE A 220 -1.15 10.43 -6.35
C PHE A 220 -0.40 10.30 -5.03
N ASN A 221 0.91 10.47 -5.07
CA ASN A 221 1.75 10.48 -3.88
C ASN A 221 2.74 11.65 -3.90
N ALA A 222 2.95 12.27 -2.76
CA ALA A 222 4.00 13.25 -2.56
C ALA A 222 4.63 13.04 -1.19
N VAL A 223 5.96 12.95 -1.16
CA VAL A 223 6.74 12.78 0.07
C VAL A 223 7.91 13.75 0.04
N GLY A 224 7.95 14.61 1.04
CA GLY A 224 9.07 15.52 1.28
C GLY A 224 10.01 14.96 2.35
N GLN A 225 11.27 15.37 2.31
CA GLN A 225 12.22 15.21 3.41
C GLN A 225 12.94 16.53 3.61
N TYR A 226 12.70 17.17 4.75
CA TYR A 226 13.39 18.38 5.17
C TYR A 226 14.33 18.07 6.31
N THR A 227 15.63 18.15 6.08
CA THR A 227 16.65 17.94 7.10
C THR A 227 16.96 19.28 7.78
N LEU A 228 16.88 19.33 9.10
CA LEU A 228 17.11 20.55 9.86
C LEU A 228 18.57 20.98 9.75
N PRO A 229 18.86 22.23 9.29
CA PRO A 229 20.24 22.72 9.16
C PRO A 229 21.00 22.73 10.48
N THR A 230 20.31 23.05 11.57
CA THR A 230 20.88 23.13 12.92
C THR A 230 21.09 21.75 13.58
N ARG A 231 20.41 20.71 13.07
CA ARG A 231 20.49 19.33 13.57
C ARG A 231 20.45 18.35 12.40
N PRO A 232 21.57 18.11 11.70
CA PRO A 232 21.63 17.28 10.49
C PRO A 232 21.16 15.83 10.68
N GLY A 233 21.11 15.35 11.92
CA GLY A 233 20.52 14.05 12.28
C GLY A 233 18.98 14.02 12.32
N THR A 234 18.35 15.20 12.22
CA THR A 234 16.89 15.32 12.35
C THR A 234 16.28 15.71 11.01
N SER A 235 15.22 15.01 10.61
CA SER A 235 14.45 15.32 9.40
C SER A 235 12.96 15.27 9.67
N ILE A 236 12.19 16.09 8.98
CA ILE A 236 10.73 16.05 8.94
C ILE A 236 10.34 15.51 7.57
N LEU A 237 9.41 14.54 7.55
CA LEU A 237 8.95 13.85 6.35
C LEU A 237 7.44 14.10 6.15
N PRO A 238 7.03 15.27 5.65
CA PRO A 238 5.65 15.49 5.25
C PRO A 238 5.28 14.59 4.08
N SER A 239 4.06 14.06 4.09
CA SER A 239 3.58 13.22 3.00
C SER A 239 2.08 13.32 2.79
N VAL A 240 1.69 13.16 1.54
CA VAL A 240 0.30 13.11 1.08
C VAL A 240 0.16 11.94 0.13
N VAL A 241 -0.88 11.15 0.32
CA VAL A 241 -1.28 10.07 -0.60
C VAL A 241 -2.76 10.17 -0.85
N PHE A 242 -3.10 10.16 -2.11
CA PHE A 242 -4.48 10.15 -2.58
C PHE A 242 -4.71 8.95 -3.49
N PHE A 243 -5.80 8.23 -3.27
CA PHE A 243 -6.32 7.22 -4.17
C PHE A 243 -7.79 7.45 -4.44
N GLN A 244 -8.20 7.19 -5.68
CA GLN A 244 -9.60 7.14 -6.07
C GLN A 244 -9.85 5.88 -6.90
N GLN A 245 -10.84 5.08 -6.51
CA GLN A 245 -11.29 3.89 -7.22
C GLN A 245 -12.82 3.87 -7.25
N GLY A 246 -13.39 4.02 -8.43
CA GLY A 246 -14.83 4.23 -8.55
C GLY A 246 -15.32 5.43 -7.74
N THR A 247 -16.25 5.20 -6.84
CA THR A 247 -16.78 6.20 -5.91
C THR A 247 -15.94 6.39 -4.66
N GLN A 248 -15.02 5.47 -4.38
CA GLN A 248 -14.23 5.47 -3.16
C GLN A 248 -13.02 6.40 -3.27
N ARG A 249 -12.76 7.15 -2.22
CA ARG A 249 -11.64 8.09 -2.12
C ARG A 249 -10.90 7.86 -0.82
N LEU A 250 -9.59 7.85 -0.91
CA LEU A 250 -8.70 7.78 0.24
C LEU A 250 -7.72 8.94 0.14
N LEU A 251 -7.68 9.78 1.16
CA LEU A 251 -6.70 10.85 1.29
C LEU A 251 -6.00 10.72 2.64
N ASN A 252 -4.71 10.42 2.61
CA ASN A 252 -3.84 10.42 3.79
C ASN A 252 -2.94 11.64 3.74
N VAL A 253 -2.90 12.40 4.82
CA VAL A 253 -2.02 13.55 5.00
C VAL A 253 -1.35 13.45 6.35
N GLY A 254 -0.07 13.72 6.43
CA GLY A 254 0.62 13.72 7.70
C GLY A 254 2.11 14.00 7.57
N ALA A 255 2.81 13.85 8.68
CA ALA A 255 4.25 14.01 8.71
C ALA A 255 4.86 13.04 9.72
N ALA A 256 6.09 12.60 9.44
CA ALA A 256 6.92 11.90 10.37
C ALA A 256 8.16 12.72 10.73
N TRP A 257 8.59 12.55 11.96
CA TRP A 257 9.84 13.04 12.47
C TRP A 257 10.85 11.89 12.50
N ARG A 258 12.00 12.07 11.85
CA ARG A 258 13.09 11.10 11.80
C ARG A 258 14.27 11.64 12.57
N TYR A 259 14.72 10.88 13.56
CA TYR A 259 15.88 11.20 14.36
C TYR A 259 16.94 10.11 14.24
N ARG A 260 18.13 10.50 13.80
CA ARG A 260 19.29 9.62 13.68
C ARG A 260 20.00 9.55 15.02
N LEU A 261 20.04 8.36 15.60
CA LEU A 261 20.71 8.07 16.85
C LEU A 261 22.21 7.87 16.65
N VAL A 262 22.57 7.17 15.56
CA VAL A 262 23.95 6.81 15.25
C VAL A 262 24.22 7.13 13.78
N GLU A 263 25.34 7.81 13.51
CA GLU A 263 25.79 8.05 12.14
C GLU A 263 26.62 6.84 11.63
N GLN A 264 26.44 6.54 10.36
CA GLN A 264 27.24 5.50 9.71
C GLN A 264 28.72 5.89 9.72
N SER A 265 29.58 4.95 10.13
CA SER A 265 31.03 5.15 10.05
C SER A 265 31.49 5.30 8.60
N LYS A 266 32.22 6.38 8.34
CA LYS A 266 32.75 6.68 6.99
C LYS A 266 33.92 5.76 6.58
N TYR A 267 34.62 5.19 7.54
CA TYR A 267 35.89 4.48 7.30
C TYR A 267 35.83 2.97 7.54
N THR A 268 35.18 2.54 8.62
CA THR A 268 35.21 1.14 9.02
C THR A 268 34.03 0.33 8.50
N GLY A 269 32.89 0.98 8.20
CA GLY A 269 31.63 0.31 7.80
C GLY A 269 30.99 -0.54 8.92
N TRP A 270 31.61 -0.62 10.10
CA TRP A 270 31.14 -1.43 11.22
C TRP A 270 29.95 -0.80 11.96
N VAL A 271 29.92 0.53 12.01
CA VAL A 271 28.79 1.25 12.61
C VAL A 271 27.87 1.70 11.49
N GLN A 272 26.68 1.14 11.45
CA GLN A 272 25.63 1.49 10.50
C GLN A 272 24.65 2.49 11.10
N GLU A 273 23.96 3.22 10.26
CA GLU A 273 22.99 4.22 10.68
C GLU A 273 21.86 3.58 11.49
N THR A 274 21.56 4.18 12.63
CA THR A 274 20.39 3.83 13.44
C THR A 274 19.51 5.06 13.59
N ALA A 275 18.22 4.94 13.30
CA ALA A 275 17.29 6.04 13.39
C ALA A 275 15.92 5.59 13.94
N ILE A 276 15.23 6.53 14.57
CA ILE A 276 13.82 6.38 14.97
C ILE A 276 13.00 7.31 14.09
N VAL A 277 11.86 6.83 13.63
CA VAL A 277 10.86 7.57 12.87
C VAL A 277 9.55 7.49 13.61
N ALA A 278 8.97 8.63 13.94
CA ALA A 278 7.64 8.72 14.55
C ALA A 278 6.76 9.65 13.71
N GLY A 279 5.59 9.19 13.31
CA GLY A 279 4.69 9.90 12.42
C GLY A 279 3.28 9.98 12.95
N LEU A 280 2.61 11.07 12.62
CA LEU A 280 1.19 11.28 12.86
C LEU A 280 0.52 11.63 11.53
N TYR A 281 -0.57 10.94 11.23
CA TYR A 281 -1.27 11.03 9.96
C TYR A 281 -2.78 11.06 10.18
N TYR A 282 -3.45 11.67 9.24
CA TYR A 282 -4.88 11.77 9.17
C TYR A 282 -5.38 11.18 7.86
N ARG A 283 -6.28 10.21 7.94
CA ARG A 283 -7.04 9.69 6.82
C ARG A 283 -8.41 10.35 6.81
N LEU A 284 -8.67 11.10 5.74
CA LEU A 284 -9.87 11.94 5.64
C LEU A 284 -11.15 11.12 5.89
N GLN A 285 -11.94 11.56 6.89
CA GLN A 285 -13.23 10.98 7.28
C GLN A 285 -13.18 9.51 7.74
N ASP A 286 -12.00 8.95 8.00
CA ASP A 286 -11.87 7.55 8.40
C ASP A 286 -11.11 7.39 9.72
N ALA A 287 -9.82 7.73 9.77
CA ALA A 287 -8.98 7.46 10.93
C ALA A 287 -7.84 8.47 11.11
N THR A 288 -7.38 8.61 12.34
CA THR A 288 -6.05 9.16 12.64
C THR A 288 -5.13 8.00 12.98
N PHE A 289 -3.87 8.02 12.54
CA PHE A 289 -2.96 6.95 12.85
C PHE A 289 -1.56 7.41 13.23
N ILE A 290 -0.96 6.65 14.13
CA ILE A 290 0.38 6.86 14.63
C ILE A 290 1.27 5.75 14.09
N ASN A 291 2.40 6.14 13.53
CA ASN A 291 3.42 5.22 13.03
C ASN A 291 4.72 5.42 13.82
N VAL A 292 5.31 4.33 14.26
CA VAL A 292 6.66 4.31 14.85
C VAL A 292 7.49 3.28 14.11
N ARG A 293 8.67 3.68 13.63
CA ARG A 293 9.61 2.80 12.93
C ARG A 293 11.00 2.98 13.48
N ILE A 294 11.70 1.88 13.63
CA ILE A 294 13.12 1.84 14.00
C ILE A 294 13.89 1.31 12.80
N ASP A 295 14.82 2.12 12.32
CA ASP A 295 15.79 1.74 11.30
C ASP A 295 17.09 1.34 12.04
N TYR A 296 17.47 0.07 11.94
CA TYR A 296 18.67 -0.48 12.58
C TYR A 296 19.47 -1.29 11.58
N MET A 297 20.66 -0.82 11.27
CA MET A 297 21.49 -1.42 10.22
C MET A 297 20.74 -1.49 8.88
N ASP A 298 20.65 -2.71 8.32
CA ASP A 298 19.94 -2.98 7.06
C ASP A 298 18.42 -3.22 7.27
N PHE A 299 17.94 -3.23 8.52
CA PHE A 299 16.57 -3.55 8.87
C PHE A 299 15.77 -2.32 9.28
N SER A 300 14.50 -2.32 8.94
CA SER A 300 13.50 -1.37 9.46
C SER A 300 12.30 -2.15 10.00
N LEU A 301 11.96 -1.90 11.26
CA LEU A 301 10.78 -2.47 11.91
C LEU A 301 9.82 -1.34 12.25
N GLY A 302 8.59 -1.43 11.77
CA GLY A 302 7.56 -0.43 11.99
C GLY A 302 6.28 -1.01 12.55
N VAL A 303 5.64 -0.23 13.42
CA VAL A 303 4.32 -0.50 14.00
C VAL A 303 3.45 0.71 13.73
N ASN A 304 2.22 0.46 13.31
CA ASN A 304 1.21 1.48 13.14
C ASN A 304 -0.08 1.09 13.85
N TYR A 305 -0.77 2.08 14.39
CA TYR A 305 -2.09 1.90 14.99
C TYR A 305 -3.04 2.98 14.49
N ASP A 306 -4.18 2.53 13.93
CA ASP A 306 -5.26 3.39 13.43
C ASP A 306 -6.30 3.60 14.54
N PHE A 307 -6.71 4.84 14.76
CA PHE A 307 -7.83 5.24 15.61
C PHE A 307 -8.98 5.68 14.73
N ASN A 308 -10.09 4.93 14.73
CA ASN A 308 -11.28 5.27 13.95
C ASN A 308 -11.91 6.55 14.49
N ILE A 309 -12.19 7.48 13.57
CA ILE A 309 -12.93 8.72 13.84
C ILE A 309 -14.15 8.86 12.96
N SER A 310 -14.42 7.87 12.09
CA SER A 310 -15.61 7.76 11.25
C SER A 310 -16.84 7.37 12.08
N THR A 311 -17.99 7.25 11.44
CA THR A 311 -19.23 6.75 12.06
C THR A 311 -19.08 5.37 12.70
N LEU A 312 -18.06 4.60 12.27
CA LEU A 312 -17.71 3.31 12.85
C LEU A 312 -17.09 3.43 14.28
N GLN A 313 -16.74 4.65 14.70
CA GLN A 313 -16.15 4.92 16.03
C GLN A 313 -16.99 4.33 17.18
N ILE A 314 -18.31 4.46 17.09
CA ILE A 314 -19.23 3.98 18.15
C ILE A 314 -19.14 2.46 18.26
N ALA A 315 -19.21 1.73 17.15
CA ALA A 315 -19.19 0.27 17.13
C ALA A 315 -17.79 -0.30 17.45
N SER A 316 -16.72 0.39 17.06
CA SER A 316 -15.34 -0.05 17.25
C SER A 316 -14.71 0.44 18.56
N SER A 317 -15.38 1.31 19.32
CA SER A 317 -14.79 2.05 20.47
C SER A 317 -13.48 2.72 20.08
N SER A 318 -13.46 3.37 18.92
CA SER A 318 -12.29 4.01 18.26
C SER A 318 -11.14 3.07 17.91
N ARG A 319 -11.30 1.75 18.05
CA ARG A 319 -10.26 0.78 17.70
C ARG A 319 -10.31 0.49 16.21
N GLY A 320 -9.30 0.93 15.46
CA GLY A 320 -9.22 0.78 14.01
C GLY A 320 -8.47 -0.49 13.60
N GLY A 321 -7.21 -0.31 13.22
CA GLY A 321 -6.36 -1.39 12.74
C GLY A 321 -4.95 -1.29 13.29
N MET A 322 -4.26 -2.42 13.30
CA MET A 322 -2.85 -2.50 13.61
C MET A 322 -2.09 -2.98 12.38
N GLU A 323 -0.96 -2.35 12.11
CA GLU A 323 -0.04 -2.77 11.06
C GLU A 323 1.35 -3.01 11.61
N LEU A 324 2.00 -4.03 11.09
CA LEU A 324 3.41 -4.33 11.31
C LEU A 324 4.13 -4.30 9.97
N CYS A 325 5.31 -3.72 9.92
CA CYS A 325 6.17 -3.82 8.76
C CYS A 325 7.58 -4.26 9.16
N LEU A 326 8.15 -5.10 8.32
CA LEU A 326 9.57 -5.45 8.36
C LEU A 326 10.16 -5.19 6.99
N MET A 327 11.26 -4.44 6.94
CA MET A 327 11.96 -4.16 5.70
C MET A 327 13.45 -4.44 5.89
N TYR A 328 14.03 -5.07 4.89
CA TYR A 328 15.46 -5.29 4.77
C TYR A 328 15.97 -4.59 3.52
N LYS A 329 17.03 -3.77 3.68
CA LYS A 329 17.65 -3.02 2.59
C LYS A 329 19.15 -3.29 2.59
N LYS A 330 19.70 -3.67 1.44
CA LYS A 330 21.12 -4.01 1.32
C LYS A 330 21.77 -3.34 0.13
N ALA A 331 22.92 -2.74 0.36
CA ALA A 331 23.84 -2.36 -0.69
C ALA A 331 24.77 -3.55 -1.02
N LEU A 332 24.62 -4.12 -2.21
CA LEU A 332 25.41 -5.26 -2.66
C LEU A 332 26.76 -4.85 -3.23
N LEU A 333 26.83 -3.67 -3.83
CA LEU A 333 28.00 -3.19 -4.52
C LEU A 333 28.89 -2.38 -3.56
N GLN A 334 29.69 -3.09 -2.79
CA GLN A 334 30.80 -2.46 -2.10
C GLN A 334 31.83 -1.97 -3.14
N LYS A 335 32.03 -0.64 -3.20
CA LYS A 335 33.21 0.00 -3.82
C LYS A 335 33.48 -0.29 -5.29
N GLN A 336 32.52 -0.34 -6.17
CA GLN A 336 32.85 -0.02 -7.55
C GLN A 336 33.19 1.46 -7.65
N LYS A 337 34.32 1.80 -8.31
CA LYS A 337 34.80 3.17 -8.59
C LYS A 337 33.74 4.05 -9.26
N TYR A 338 32.68 3.45 -9.76
CA TYR A 338 31.52 4.09 -10.36
C TYR A 338 30.23 3.43 -9.85
N ASN A 339 29.60 4.05 -8.87
CA ASN A 339 28.22 3.76 -8.50
C ASN A 339 27.36 4.91 -9.08
N PRO A 340 26.46 4.64 -10.01
CA PRO A 340 25.57 5.68 -10.59
C PRO A 340 24.73 6.39 -9.53
N LYS A 341 24.55 5.76 -8.36
CA LYS A 341 23.86 6.34 -7.20
C LYS A 341 24.77 7.19 -6.31
N ASN A 342 26.10 7.26 -6.57
CA ASN A 342 27.01 8.13 -5.83
C ASN A 342 26.59 9.59 -6.02
N GLY A 343 26.09 10.21 -4.96
CA GLY A 343 25.53 11.55 -4.98
C GLY A 343 24.00 11.59 -5.11
N LEU A 344 23.34 10.50 -5.52
CA LEU A 344 21.90 10.36 -5.49
C LEU A 344 21.47 9.86 -4.12
N LYS A 345 20.77 10.71 -3.39
CA LYS A 345 20.08 10.30 -2.17
C LYS A 345 18.60 10.52 -2.41
N PHE A 346 17.83 9.45 -2.39
CA PHE A 346 16.38 9.50 -2.48
C PHE A 346 15.76 9.89 -1.14
N VAL A 347 14.48 10.24 -1.16
CA VAL A 347 13.69 10.35 0.06
C VAL A 347 13.73 8.97 0.74
N GLN A 348 14.01 8.94 2.03
CA GLN A 348 14.06 7.68 2.77
C GLN A 348 12.63 7.25 3.11
N TYR A 349 12.13 6.34 2.30
CA TYR A 349 10.85 5.67 2.53
C TYR A 349 10.95 4.70 3.69
#